data_86c1de89a93ebce29c68db9c2fc61dd2
#
_entry.id   86c1de89a93ebce29c68db9c2fc61dd2
#
_cell.length_a   1.000
_cell.length_b   1.000
_cell.length_c   1.000
_cell.angle_alpha   90.00
_cell.angle_beta   90.00
_cell.angle_gamma   90.00
#
_symmetry.space_group_name_H-M   'P 1'
#
loop_
_entity.id
_entity.type
_entity.pdbx_description
1 polymer ?
#
loop_
_entity_poly.entity_id
_entity_poly.type
_entity_poly.pdbx_seq_one_letter_code
_entity_poly.pdbx_strand_id
1 'polypeptide(L)'
;MKLKMYFALLAMGMIGLQSCSNDNDDDLPSSKVPEVVRNTFDSNFSNTSNLSWETKTVSKGQYYKAEFNNKSDNGYKTEAWYTADGTWYMTETEMPYNAIPQAVKTSFESSEYASWKRDNEVDRIERAAVKEIIYIIEVESPQDVDMDLHYSADGILIKAVNDDGDGDNESLLPDTPSEMMTAATEFIQENYPNARIIEIEAEHGVIEIDIIHDNRSKEILLSTTYEWISTSWDVYTLPAKVTEAINASQYSGYVVDDAEYFETPTGNYYLVELEQGKNEVKVKITEDGQII
;
A
#
# COMPACT_ATOMS: atom_id res chain seq x y z
N MET A 1 -13.71 -16.57 -4.92
CA MET A 1 -13.15 -15.24 -4.74
C MET A 1 -11.65 -15.42 -4.68
N LYS A 2 -10.93 -14.93 -5.59
CA LYS A 2 -9.48 -15.11 -5.70
C LYS A 2 -8.78 -13.78 -5.49
N LEU A 3 -7.67 -13.88 -4.86
CA LEU A 3 -6.74 -12.89 -4.42
C LEU A 3 -6.26 -12.03 -5.58
N LYS A 4 -6.36 -10.72 -5.43
CA LYS A 4 -5.70 -9.77 -6.35
C LYS A 4 -4.19 -9.95 -6.22
N MET A 5 -3.58 -10.65 -7.16
CA MET A 5 -2.13 -10.67 -7.29
C MET A 5 -1.71 -9.47 -8.13
N TYR A 6 -1.09 -8.49 -7.49
CA TYR A 6 -0.34 -7.46 -8.21
C TYR A 6 0.77 -8.16 -9.00
N PHE A 7 0.67 -8.15 -10.32
CA PHE A 7 1.70 -8.72 -11.18
C PHE A 7 2.82 -7.71 -11.37
N ALA A 8 3.83 -7.79 -10.50
CA ALA A 8 5.17 -7.48 -10.93
C ALA A 8 5.56 -8.52 -12.01
N LEU A 9 6.00 -8.07 -13.16
CA LEU A 9 6.49 -8.93 -14.25
C LEU A 9 7.63 -9.80 -13.73
N LEU A 10 7.34 -11.06 -13.45
CA LEU A 10 8.29 -12.04 -12.94
C LEU A 10 9.26 -12.46 -14.05
N ALA A 11 10.44 -11.86 -14.07
CA ALA A 11 11.60 -12.47 -14.72
C ALA A 11 12.31 -13.33 -13.68
N MET A 12 12.16 -14.66 -13.80
CA MET A 12 12.86 -15.65 -12.97
C MET A 12 14.38 -15.45 -13.01
N GLY A 13 14.93 -15.16 -11.86
CA GLY A 13 16.35 -15.33 -11.57
C GLY A 13 16.50 -15.89 -10.16
N MET A 14 16.51 -17.23 -10.03
CA MET A 14 16.85 -17.86 -8.76
C MET A 14 18.31 -17.59 -8.43
N ILE A 15 18.55 -16.76 -7.41
CA ILE A 15 19.78 -16.86 -6.62
C ILE A 15 19.31 -16.92 -5.17
N GLY A 16 19.39 -18.13 -4.60
CA GLY A 16 19.14 -18.35 -3.19
C GLY A 16 20.17 -17.61 -2.36
N LEU A 17 19.74 -16.61 -1.65
CA LEU A 17 20.42 -16.12 -0.46
C LEU A 17 19.59 -16.56 0.73
N GLN A 18 20.09 -17.57 1.46
CA GLN A 18 19.63 -17.84 2.82
C GLN A 18 19.96 -16.59 3.64
N SER A 19 18.97 -15.73 3.82
CA SER A 19 19.00 -14.75 4.90
C SER A 19 18.71 -15.53 6.18
N CYS A 20 19.71 -15.72 7.02
CA CYS A 20 19.48 -16.02 8.41
C CYS A 20 18.94 -14.73 9.03
N SER A 21 17.64 -14.64 9.22
CA SER A 21 17.05 -13.71 10.17
C SER A 21 17.54 -14.11 11.55
N ASN A 22 18.46 -13.35 12.10
CA ASN A 22 18.77 -13.39 13.52
C ASN A 22 17.77 -12.42 14.18
N ASP A 23 16.58 -12.89 14.45
CA ASP A 23 15.63 -12.23 15.34
C ASP A 23 16.20 -12.29 16.76
N ASN A 24 17.10 -11.39 17.06
CA ASN A 24 17.43 -11.04 18.42
C ASN A 24 16.57 -9.83 18.79
N ASP A 25 15.39 -10.08 19.33
CA ASP A 25 14.54 -9.12 20.05
C ASP A 25 15.24 -8.67 21.36
N ASP A 26 16.47 -8.21 21.26
CA ASP A 26 17.20 -7.66 22.40
C ASP A 26 16.93 -6.15 22.44
N ASP A 27 16.10 -5.71 23.39
CA ASP A 27 15.89 -4.31 23.72
C ASP A 27 17.21 -3.55 23.69
N LEU A 28 17.31 -2.56 22.79
CA LEU A 28 18.48 -1.72 22.69
C LEU A 28 18.49 -0.72 23.87
N PRO A 29 19.50 -0.76 24.77
CA PRO A 29 19.58 0.24 25.82
C PRO A 29 19.56 1.65 25.24
N SER A 30 18.72 2.54 25.78
CA SER A 30 18.59 3.93 25.32
C SER A 30 19.93 4.68 25.23
N SER A 31 20.93 4.27 26.04
CA SER A 31 22.28 4.86 25.98
C SER A 31 23.06 4.50 24.71
N LYS A 32 22.62 3.50 23.96
CA LYS A 32 23.21 3.10 22.68
C LYS A 32 22.48 3.70 21.46
N VAL A 33 21.29 4.26 21.68
CA VAL A 33 20.56 5.01 20.65
C VAL A 33 21.27 6.35 20.44
N PRO A 34 21.55 6.79 19.20
CA PRO A 34 22.17 8.08 18.94
C PRO A 34 21.43 9.23 19.62
N GLU A 35 22.17 10.18 20.19
CA GLU A 35 21.57 11.32 20.90
C GLU A 35 20.63 12.12 20.01
N VAL A 36 20.95 12.29 18.74
CA VAL A 36 20.12 13.01 17.79
C VAL A 36 18.77 12.30 17.59
N VAL A 37 18.76 10.97 17.52
CA VAL A 37 17.51 10.15 17.42
C VAL A 37 16.64 10.36 18.65
N ARG A 38 17.22 10.25 19.85
CA ARG A 38 16.49 10.47 21.11
C ARG A 38 15.93 11.89 21.21
N ASN A 39 16.70 12.91 20.83
CA ASN A 39 16.25 14.29 20.83
C ASN A 39 15.10 14.54 19.84
N THR A 40 15.14 13.93 18.66
CA THR A 40 14.02 14.00 17.71
C THR A 40 12.79 13.30 18.26
N PHE A 41 12.95 12.11 18.84
CA PHE A 41 11.86 11.38 19.50
C PHE A 41 11.22 12.22 20.61
N ASP A 42 12.01 12.79 21.53
CA ASP A 42 11.52 13.62 22.63
C ASP A 42 10.79 14.89 22.14
N SER A 43 11.19 15.39 20.96
CA SER A 43 10.53 16.53 20.32
C SER A 43 9.19 16.15 19.69
N ASN A 44 9.08 14.96 19.15
CA ASN A 44 7.87 14.46 18.51
C ASN A 44 6.86 13.94 19.55
N PHE A 45 7.35 13.28 20.62
CA PHE A 45 6.53 12.55 21.58
C PHE A 45 6.87 12.93 23.01
N SER A 46 6.19 13.95 23.55
CA SER A 46 6.50 14.52 24.86
C SER A 46 5.86 13.81 26.07
N ASN A 47 4.89 12.93 25.84
CA ASN A 47 4.11 12.28 26.90
C ASN A 47 3.97 10.78 26.63
N THR A 48 5.03 10.03 26.89
CA THR A 48 5.12 8.59 26.59
C THR A 48 5.30 7.78 27.86
N SER A 49 5.04 6.47 27.77
CA SER A 49 5.40 5.46 28.79
C SER A 49 5.74 4.13 28.10
N ASN A 50 6.41 3.23 28.84
CA ASN A 50 6.84 1.92 28.36
C ASN A 50 7.74 1.99 27.12
N LEU A 51 8.59 3.03 27.06
CA LEU A 51 9.51 3.21 25.91
C LEU A 51 10.57 2.11 25.91
N SER A 52 10.63 1.39 24.82
CA SER A 52 11.73 0.51 24.41
C SER A 52 12.31 0.92 23.08
N TRP A 53 13.50 0.46 22.77
CA TRP A 53 14.19 0.72 21.53
C TRP A 53 14.75 -0.56 20.95
N GLU A 54 14.71 -0.68 19.65
CA GLU A 54 15.40 -1.72 18.90
C GLU A 54 16.07 -1.16 17.64
N THR A 55 16.96 -1.94 17.05
CA THR A 55 17.48 -1.65 15.72
C THR A 55 16.93 -2.68 14.75
N LYS A 56 16.28 -2.19 13.71
CA LYS A 56 15.80 -3.02 12.60
C LYS A 56 16.66 -2.80 11.37
N THR A 57 16.99 -3.88 10.68
CA THR A 57 17.68 -3.83 9.39
C THR A 57 16.75 -4.43 8.35
N VAL A 58 16.17 -3.58 7.54
CA VAL A 58 15.29 -3.95 6.44
C VAL A 58 16.04 -3.78 5.10
N SER A 59 15.47 -4.26 4.01
CA SER A 59 16.05 -4.09 2.67
C SER A 59 16.42 -2.64 2.34
N LYS A 60 15.69 -1.70 2.91
CA LYS A 60 15.78 -0.24 2.71
C LYS A 60 16.83 0.44 3.61
N GLY A 61 17.41 -0.25 4.59
CA GLY A 61 18.43 0.28 5.47
C GLY A 61 18.34 -0.15 6.93
N GLN A 62 19.10 0.52 7.78
CA GLN A 62 19.06 0.32 9.22
C GLN A 62 18.32 1.47 9.89
N TYR A 63 17.38 1.12 10.76
CA TYR A 63 16.53 2.05 11.50
C TYR A 63 16.66 1.82 13.01
N TYR A 64 16.34 2.87 13.77
CA TYR A 64 16.07 2.82 15.20
C TYR A 64 14.54 2.88 15.36
N LYS A 65 13.93 1.83 15.88
CA LYS A 65 12.50 1.75 16.16
C LYS A 65 12.27 2.00 17.65
N ALA A 66 11.43 2.97 17.98
CA ALA A 66 10.94 3.23 19.33
C ALA A 66 9.54 2.63 19.45
N GLU A 67 9.32 1.73 20.42
CA GLU A 67 7.99 1.27 20.81
C GLU A 67 7.59 1.93 22.13
N PHE A 68 6.39 2.47 22.22
CA PHE A 68 5.91 3.17 23.40
C PHE A 68 4.39 3.30 23.45
N ASN A 69 3.85 3.62 24.63
CA ASN A 69 2.46 4.07 24.71
C ASN A 69 2.38 5.60 24.63
N ASN A 70 1.66 6.14 23.64
CA ASN A 70 1.50 7.57 23.43
C ASN A 70 0.32 8.10 24.24
N LYS A 71 0.60 8.69 25.41
CA LYS A 71 -0.44 9.24 26.31
C LYS A 71 -1.14 10.48 25.75
N SER A 72 -0.52 11.17 24.79
CA SER A 72 -1.15 12.28 24.08
C SER A 72 -2.17 11.78 23.04
N ASP A 73 -2.11 10.50 22.70
CA ASP A 73 -3.03 9.81 21.78
C ASP A 73 -3.69 8.60 22.49
N ASN A 74 -4.48 8.87 23.51
CA ASN A 74 -5.24 7.90 24.29
C ASN A 74 -4.44 6.76 24.93
N GLY A 75 -3.12 6.81 24.90
CA GLY A 75 -2.24 5.75 25.41
C GLY A 75 -2.10 4.58 24.46
N TYR A 76 -2.42 4.75 23.18
CA TYR A 76 -2.27 3.70 22.18
C TYR A 76 -0.80 3.28 22.03
N LYS A 77 -0.58 2.01 21.75
CA LYS A 77 0.72 1.49 21.38
C LYS A 77 1.14 2.17 20.08
N THR A 78 2.37 2.66 20.06
CA THR A 78 2.89 3.44 18.94
C THR A 78 4.32 3.04 18.68
N GLU A 79 4.67 2.90 17.43
CA GLU A 79 6.01 2.66 16.95
C GLU A 79 6.48 3.85 16.12
N ALA A 80 7.74 4.25 16.25
CA ALA A 80 8.29 5.36 15.50
C ALA A 80 9.69 5.01 14.98
N TRP A 81 9.92 5.25 13.69
CA TRP A 81 11.08 4.81 12.95
C TRP A 81 11.99 5.98 12.57
N TYR A 82 13.29 5.82 12.86
CA TYR A 82 14.31 6.86 12.67
C TYR A 82 15.57 6.29 12.02
N THR A 83 16.22 7.06 11.18
CA THR A 83 17.59 6.78 10.77
C THR A 83 18.60 7.27 11.81
N ALA A 84 19.86 6.84 11.70
CA ALA A 84 20.93 7.17 12.66
C ALA A 84 21.23 8.67 12.77
N ASP A 85 20.89 9.46 11.78
CA ASP A 85 21.03 10.93 11.78
C ASP A 85 19.84 11.66 12.43
N GLY A 86 18.85 10.89 12.93
CA GLY A 86 17.67 11.40 13.61
C GLY A 86 16.51 11.79 12.68
N THR A 87 16.58 11.47 11.41
CA THR A 87 15.45 11.68 10.51
C THR A 87 14.32 10.73 10.87
N TRP A 88 13.12 11.28 11.16
CA TRP A 88 11.91 10.52 11.35
C TRP A 88 11.33 10.10 9.99
N TYR A 89 10.90 8.86 9.88
CA TYR A 89 10.35 8.31 8.64
C TYR A 89 8.89 7.89 8.75
N MET A 90 8.54 7.18 9.82
CA MET A 90 7.22 6.62 9.96
C MET A 90 6.80 6.55 11.43
N THR A 91 5.52 6.65 11.67
CA THR A 91 4.86 6.31 12.93
C THR A 91 3.70 5.39 12.62
N GLU A 92 3.65 4.28 13.32
CA GLU A 92 2.55 3.34 13.35
C GLU A 92 1.87 3.42 14.70
N THR A 93 0.53 3.44 14.72
CA THR A 93 -0.25 3.49 15.95
C THR A 93 -1.36 2.46 15.88
N GLU A 94 -1.27 1.45 16.75
CA GLU A 94 -2.34 0.48 16.94
C GLU A 94 -3.51 1.11 17.67
N MET A 95 -4.67 1.16 17.05
CA MET A 95 -5.85 1.78 17.64
C MET A 95 -7.08 0.91 17.48
N PRO A 96 -8.03 0.95 18.44
CA PRO A 96 -9.21 0.12 18.33
C PRO A 96 -10.09 0.58 17.17
N TYR A 97 -10.70 -0.37 16.46
CA TYR A 97 -11.58 -0.11 15.31
C TYR A 97 -12.65 0.96 15.55
N ASN A 98 -13.20 1.06 16.76
CA ASN A 98 -14.21 2.07 17.06
C ASN A 98 -13.66 3.51 17.08
N ALA A 99 -12.34 3.68 17.16
CA ALA A 99 -11.68 4.98 17.22
C ALA A 99 -11.25 5.53 15.85
N ILE A 100 -11.22 4.69 14.79
CA ILE A 100 -10.85 5.13 13.44
C ILE A 100 -11.93 6.04 12.82
N PRO A 101 -11.63 6.80 11.75
CA PRO A 101 -12.58 7.67 11.07
C PRO A 101 -13.86 6.93 10.63
N GLN A 102 -15.02 7.60 10.77
CA GLN A 102 -16.29 6.99 10.37
C GLN A 102 -16.35 6.67 8.87
N ALA A 103 -15.65 7.44 8.04
CA ALA A 103 -15.58 7.21 6.60
C ALA A 103 -14.93 5.86 6.29
N VAL A 104 -13.81 5.54 6.98
CA VAL A 104 -13.12 4.24 6.85
C VAL A 104 -14.05 3.10 7.27
N LYS A 105 -14.70 3.22 8.43
CA LYS A 105 -15.69 2.20 8.89
C LYS A 105 -16.80 1.98 7.87
N THR A 106 -17.38 3.06 7.37
CA THR A 106 -18.49 2.97 6.41
C THR A 106 -18.04 2.31 5.09
N SER A 107 -16.84 2.64 4.62
CA SER A 107 -16.27 2.03 3.42
C SER A 107 -16.02 0.54 3.63
N PHE A 108 -15.35 0.16 4.70
CA PHE A 108 -15.10 -1.24 5.05
C PHE A 108 -16.42 -2.03 5.19
N GLU A 109 -17.37 -1.53 5.96
CA GLU A 109 -18.67 -2.18 6.21
C GLU A 109 -19.53 -2.33 4.94
N SER A 110 -19.22 -1.57 3.88
CA SER A 110 -19.90 -1.64 2.58
C SER A 110 -19.10 -2.42 1.53
N SER A 111 -17.89 -2.85 1.85
CA SER A 111 -17.00 -3.57 0.93
C SER A 111 -17.35 -5.05 0.85
N GLU A 112 -16.74 -5.73 -0.10
CA GLU A 112 -16.79 -7.20 -0.21
C GLU A 112 -16.16 -7.91 1.00
N TYR A 113 -15.24 -7.25 1.71
CA TYR A 113 -14.57 -7.74 2.90
C TYR A 113 -15.38 -7.60 4.20
N ALA A 114 -16.55 -6.95 4.17
CA ALA A 114 -17.38 -6.68 5.36
C ALA A 114 -17.77 -7.92 6.17
N SER A 115 -17.82 -9.09 5.51
CA SER A 115 -18.18 -10.36 6.15
C SER A 115 -16.99 -11.20 6.61
N TRP A 116 -15.75 -10.73 6.34
CA TRP A 116 -14.54 -11.41 6.76
C TRP A 116 -14.29 -11.18 8.26
N LYS A 117 -13.52 -12.06 8.85
CA LYS A 117 -13.09 -11.88 10.25
C LYS A 117 -12.08 -10.74 10.27
N ARG A 118 -12.41 -9.67 10.97
CA ARG A 118 -11.55 -8.50 11.15
C ARG A 118 -10.81 -8.58 12.47
N ASP A 119 -9.58 -8.09 12.54
CA ASP A 119 -8.92 -7.88 13.81
C ASP A 119 -9.57 -6.73 14.62
N ASN A 120 -9.31 -6.69 15.92
CA ASN A 120 -9.84 -5.68 16.83
C ASN A 120 -9.12 -4.35 16.71
N GLU A 121 -7.86 -4.38 16.34
CA GLU A 121 -6.97 -3.24 16.18
C GLU A 121 -6.86 -2.87 14.70
N VAL A 122 -6.44 -1.66 14.45
CA VAL A 122 -6.26 -1.04 13.13
C VAL A 122 -5.03 -0.18 13.22
N ASP A 123 -4.14 -0.31 12.27
CA ASP A 123 -2.93 0.49 12.23
C ASP A 123 -3.18 1.81 11.53
N ARG A 124 -2.77 2.88 12.20
CA ARG A 124 -2.69 4.21 11.62
C ARG A 124 -1.26 4.53 11.27
N ILE A 125 -0.99 4.71 10.00
CA ILE A 125 0.34 4.97 9.45
C ILE A 125 0.49 6.44 9.08
N GLU A 126 1.50 7.09 9.65
CA GLU A 126 1.93 8.45 9.33
C GLU A 126 3.37 8.43 8.83
N ARG A 127 3.67 9.06 7.69
CA ARG A 127 4.99 9.01 7.06
C ARG A 127 5.52 10.41 6.74
N ALA A 128 6.84 10.58 6.86
CA ALA A 128 7.49 11.86 6.58
C ALA A 128 7.41 12.27 5.10
N ALA A 129 7.50 11.29 4.22
CA ALA A 129 7.57 11.50 2.77
C ALA A 129 6.25 11.93 2.15
N VAL A 130 5.13 11.49 2.73
CA VAL A 130 3.77 11.73 2.22
C VAL A 130 2.86 12.20 3.36
N LYS A 131 1.91 13.09 3.04
CA LYS A 131 1.02 13.66 4.05
C LYS A 131 -0.23 12.83 4.32
N GLU A 132 -0.51 11.86 3.44
CA GLU A 132 -1.69 11.04 3.59
C GLU A 132 -1.52 10.05 4.74
N ILE A 133 -2.53 9.99 5.59
CA ILE A 133 -2.61 9.01 6.68
C ILE A 133 -3.33 7.78 6.15
N ILE A 134 -2.74 6.61 6.36
CA ILE A 134 -3.33 5.32 5.98
C ILE A 134 -3.87 4.64 7.23
N TYR A 135 -5.01 3.98 7.11
CA TYR A 135 -5.58 3.07 8.09
C TYR A 135 -5.58 1.66 7.49
N ILE A 136 -4.91 0.72 8.14
CA ILE A 136 -4.81 -0.67 7.70
C ILE A 136 -5.74 -1.50 8.55
N ILE A 137 -6.69 -2.17 7.89
CA ILE A 137 -7.62 -3.10 8.52
C ILE A 137 -7.23 -4.50 8.09
N GLU A 138 -6.74 -5.30 9.03
CA GLU A 138 -6.45 -6.71 8.82
C GLU A 138 -7.74 -7.54 8.82
N VAL A 139 -7.86 -8.42 7.83
CA VAL A 139 -9.02 -9.28 7.66
C VAL A 139 -8.61 -10.69 7.23
N GLU A 140 -9.30 -11.68 7.79
CA GLU A 140 -9.11 -13.10 7.47
C GLU A 140 -10.33 -13.63 6.71
N SER A 141 -10.11 -14.20 5.53
CA SER A 141 -11.19 -14.80 4.73
C SER A 141 -11.68 -16.11 5.36
N PRO A 142 -12.87 -16.62 4.96
CA PRO A 142 -13.35 -17.95 5.36
C PRO A 142 -12.47 -19.12 4.87
N GLN A 143 -11.48 -18.85 4.04
CA GLN A 143 -10.51 -19.81 3.50
C GLN A 143 -9.12 -19.66 4.10
N ASP A 144 -9.01 -18.99 5.27
CA ASP A 144 -7.75 -18.72 6.00
C ASP A 144 -6.73 -17.96 5.11
N VAL A 145 -7.20 -16.92 4.40
CA VAL A 145 -6.34 -15.97 3.68
C VAL A 145 -6.40 -14.65 4.42
N ASP A 146 -5.26 -14.18 4.88
CA ASP A 146 -5.10 -12.91 5.57
C ASP A 146 -4.80 -11.78 4.59
N MET A 147 -5.43 -10.63 4.78
CA MET A 147 -5.28 -9.47 3.92
C MET A 147 -5.27 -8.16 4.71
N ASP A 148 -4.44 -7.24 4.26
CA ASP A 148 -4.39 -5.86 4.72
C ASP A 148 -5.15 -4.96 3.77
N LEU A 149 -6.13 -4.27 4.31
CA LEU A 149 -6.95 -3.30 3.58
C LEU A 149 -6.50 -1.89 3.93
N HIS A 150 -5.81 -1.23 3.01
CA HIS A 150 -5.29 0.12 3.19
C HIS A 150 -6.33 1.16 2.81
N TYR A 151 -6.75 1.99 3.75
CA TYR A 151 -7.74 3.05 3.55
C TYR A 151 -7.14 4.43 3.82
N SER A 152 -7.51 5.42 3.02
CA SER A 152 -7.31 6.82 3.37
C SER A 152 -8.25 7.26 4.48
N ALA A 153 -7.95 8.38 5.16
CA ALA A 153 -8.78 8.91 6.25
C ALA A 153 -10.23 9.24 5.84
N ASP A 154 -10.49 9.52 4.58
CA ASP A 154 -11.82 9.75 4.01
C ASP A 154 -12.48 8.48 3.45
N GLY A 155 -11.87 7.31 3.69
CA GLY A 155 -12.47 5.99 3.44
C GLY A 155 -12.31 5.49 1.99
N ILE A 156 -11.36 6.00 1.23
CA ILE A 156 -11.04 5.44 -0.08
C ILE A 156 -10.16 4.20 0.15
N LEU A 157 -10.58 3.04 -0.35
CA LEU A 157 -9.72 1.86 -0.40
C LEU A 157 -8.60 2.13 -1.40
N ILE A 158 -7.37 2.13 -0.92
CA ILE A 158 -6.16 2.38 -1.71
C ILE A 158 -5.72 1.08 -2.36
N LYS A 159 -5.49 0.07 -1.55
CA LYS A 159 -5.09 -1.27 -1.99
C LYS A 159 -5.53 -2.33 -0.98
N ALA A 160 -5.63 -3.56 -1.45
CA ALA A 160 -5.80 -4.75 -0.63
C ALA A 160 -4.66 -5.71 -0.96
N VAL A 161 -3.81 -6.00 0.00
CA VAL A 161 -2.61 -6.84 -0.17
C VAL A 161 -2.71 -8.08 0.72
N ASN A 162 -2.01 -9.15 0.35
CA ASN A 162 -1.86 -10.28 1.27
C ASN A 162 -1.02 -9.87 2.45
N ASP A 163 -1.51 -10.15 3.64
CA ASP A 163 -0.67 -10.17 4.82
C ASP A 163 0.27 -11.38 4.72
N ASP A 164 1.56 -11.16 4.73
CA ASP A 164 2.60 -12.19 4.74
C ASP A 164 3.05 -12.57 6.17
N GLY A 165 2.38 -12.00 7.18
CA GLY A 165 2.51 -12.37 8.58
C GLY A 165 3.72 -11.76 9.30
N ASP A 166 4.37 -10.76 8.71
CA ASP A 166 5.53 -10.08 9.32
C ASP A 166 5.13 -9.17 10.50
N GLY A 167 3.85 -8.78 10.58
CA GLY A 167 3.30 -7.94 11.65
C GLY A 167 3.82 -6.50 11.70
N ASP A 168 4.90 -6.19 11.01
CA ASP A 168 5.50 -4.86 10.94
C ASP A 168 5.24 -4.26 9.54
N ASN A 169 4.70 -3.04 9.47
CA ASN A 169 4.45 -2.32 8.21
C ASN A 169 5.75 -1.77 7.58
N GLU A 170 6.83 -2.54 7.62
CA GLU A 170 8.17 -2.15 7.13
C GLU A 170 8.19 -1.85 5.63
N SER A 171 7.31 -2.46 4.86
CA SER A 171 7.13 -2.21 3.43
C SER A 171 6.78 -0.77 3.12
N LEU A 172 6.16 -0.06 4.06
CA LEU A 172 5.77 1.35 3.93
C LEU A 172 6.89 2.35 4.27
N LEU A 173 8.07 1.86 4.71
CA LEU A 173 9.25 2.70 4.87
C LEU A 173 9.77 3.13 3.50
N PRO A 174 10.07 4.41 3.28
CA PRO A 174 10.50 4.90 1.98
C PRO A 174 11.92 4.38 1.62
N ASP A 175 12.07 3.90 0.41
CA ASP A 175 13.35 3.49 -0.18
C ASP A 175 13.74 4.29 -1.43
N THR A 176 12.83 5.14 -1.89
CA THR A 176 13.00 5.91 -3.11
C THR A 176 13.95 7.09 -2.90
N PRO A 177 14.98 7.28 -3.74
CA PRO A 177 15.88 8.42 -3.66
C PRO A 177 15.13 9.75 -3.72
N SER A 178 15.56 10.72 -2.92
CA SER A 178 14.88 12.03 -2.79
C SER A 178 14.75 12.80 -4.13
N GLU A 179 15.68 12.61 -5.06
CA GLU A 179 15.60 13.20 -6.40
C GLU A 179 14.44 12.61 -7.22
N MET A 180 14.23 11.29 -7.14
CA MET A 180 13.11 10.61 -7.79
C MET A 180 11.78 11.03 -7.16
N MET A 181 11.71 11.12 -5.84
CA MET A 181 10.52 11.62 -5.15
C MET A 181 10.15 13.04 -5.57
N THR A 182 11.15 13.92 -5.75
CA THR A 182 10.92 15.28 -6.20
C THR A 182 10.34 15.30 -7.61
N ALA A 183 10.97 14.59 -8.55
CA ALA A 183 10.52 14.55 -9.94
C ALA A 183 9.13 13.89 -10.10
N ALA A 184 8.87 12.81 -9.36
CA ALA A 184 7.56 12.15 -9.31
C ALA A 184 6.49 13.13 -8.77
N THR A 185 6.79 13.84 -7.69
CA THR A 185 5.89 14.84 -7.10
C THR A 185 5.58 15.97 -8.08
N GLU A 186 6.59 16.49 -8.79
CA GLU A 186 6.41 17.52 -9.82
C GLU A 186 5.52 17.02 -10.96
N PHE A 187 5.75 15.79 -11.43
CA PHE A 187 4.91 15.16 -12.45
C PHE A 187 3.44 15.08 -12.02
N ILE A 188 3.18 14.64 -10.77
CA ILE A 188 1.82 14.55 -10.24
C ILE A 188 1.17 15.93 -10.13
N GLN A 189 1.88 16.94 -9.63
CA GLN A 189 1.35 18.30 -9.51
C GLN A 189 0.95 18.91 -10.86
N GLU A 190 1.71 18.60 -11.92
CA GLU A 190 1.46 19.10 -13.27
C GLU A 190 0.28 18.37 -13.95
N ASN A 191 0.22 17.05 -13.82
CA ASN A 191 -0.71 16.22 -14.59
C ASN A 191 -1.98 15.83 -13.83
N TYR A 192 -1.94 15.80 -12.48
CA TYR A 192 -3.05 15.41 -11.62
C TYR A 192 -3.30 16.47 -10.53
N PRO A 193 -3.81 17.67 -10.90
CA PRO A 193 -4.02 18.75 -9.94
C PRO A 193 -4.97 18.32 -8.82
N ASN A 194 -4.59 18.63 -7.58
CA ASN A 194 -5.25 18.22 -6.33
C ASN A 194 -5.16 16.72 -5.99
N ALA A 195 -4.35 15.93 -6.70
CA ALA A 195 -4.08 14.57 -6.27
C ALA A 195 -3.35 14.55 -4.91
N ARG A 196 -3.66 13.54 -4.11
CA ARG A 196 -2.95 13.23 -2.86
C ARG A 196 -2.04 12.04 -3.13
N ILE A 197 -0.75 12.22 -2.96
CA ILE A 197 0.24 11.15 -3.11
C ILE A 197 0.15 10.23 -1.89
N ILE A 198 0.03 8.93 -2.14
CA ILE A 198 -0.01 7.89 -1.13
C ILE A 198 1.37 7.27 -0.99
N GLU A 199 2.00 6.93 -2.12
CA GLU A 199 3.26 6.21 -2.14
C GLU A 199 4.04 6.57 -3.40
N ILE A 200 5.37 6.48 -3.33
CA ILE A 200 6.27 6.58 -4.49
C ILE A 200 7.33 5.51 -4.29
N GLU A 201 7.36 4.55 -5.18
CA GLU A 201 8.33 3.45 -5.15
C GLU A 201 9.12 3.38 -6.45
N ALA A 202 10.38 2.95 -6.36
CA ALA A 202 11.24 2.74 -7.51
C ALA A 202 11.66 1.28 -7.57
N GLU A 203 10.89 0.49 -8.30
CA GLU A 203 11.13 -0.94 -8.43
C GLU A 203 11.18 -1.38 -9.90
N HIS A 204 11.92 -2.45 -10.17
CA HIS A 204 11.97 -3.13 -11.49
C HIS A 204 12.24 -2.20 -12.69
N GLY A 205 12.87 -1.05 -12.47
CA GLY A 205 13.19 -0.10 -13.52
C GLY A 205 12.04 0.83 -13.93
N VAL A 206 11.03 0.95 -13.08
CA VAL A 206 9.94 1.93 -13.17
C VAL A 206 9.81 2.69 -11.85
N ILE A 207 9.14 3.83 -11.90
CA ILE A 207 8.70 4.57 -10.71
C ILE A 207 7.18 4.39 -10.67
N GLU A 208 6.72 3.77 -9.61
CA GLU A 208 5.32 3.59 -9.29
C GLU A 208 4.87 4.68 -8.32
N ILE A 209 3.73 5.28 -8.59
CA ILE A 209 3.17 6.36 -7.78
C ILE A 209 1.69 6.07 -7.54
N ASP A 210 1.36 5.78 -6.29
CA ASP A 210 -0.02 5.68 -5.87
C ASP A 210 -0.56 7.03 -5.47
N ILE A 211 -1.71 7.40 -6.03
CA ILE A 211 -2.40 8.65 -5.72
C ILE A 211 -3.89 8.44 -5.44
N ILE A 212 -4.47 9.35 -4.67
CA ILE A 212 -5.92 9.55 -4.68
C ILE A 212 -6.22 10.77 -5.55
N HIS A 213 -6.98 10.56 -6.61
CA HIS A 213 -7.43 11.61 -7.52
C HIS A 213 -8.85 11.33 -8.01
N ASP A 214 -9.71 12.36 -8.05
CA ASP A 214 -11.12 12.24 -8.40
C ASP A 214 -11.89 11.17 -7.57
N ASN A 215 -11.58 11.13 -6.28
CA ASN A 215 -12.21 10.24 -5.29
C ASN A 215 -12.00 8.75 -5.58
N ARG A 216 -10.85 8.39 -6.14
CA ARG A 216 -10.42 7.00 -6.37
C ARG A 216 -8.91 6.86 -6.23
N SER A 217 -8.47 5.67 -5.88
CA SER A 217 -7.07 5.27 -5.97
C SER A 217 -6.68 5.10 -7.44
N LYS A 218 -5.48 5.56 -7.79
CA LYS A 218 -4.87 5.37 -9.12
C LYS A 218 -3.40 5.05 -8.94
N GLU A 219 -2.92 4.14 -9.76
CA GLU A 219 -1.51 3.83 -9.91
C GLU A 219 -0.98 4.54 -11.16
N ILE A 220 0.15 5.22 -11.05
CA ILE A 220 0.84 5.86 -12.17
C ILE A 220 2.22 5.23 -12.31
N LEU A 221 2.54 4.74 -13.50
CA LEU A 221 3.86 4.25 -13.82
C LEU A 221 4.63 5.26 -14.66
N LEU A 222 5.84 5.60 -14.22
CA LEU A 222 6.81 6.37 -14.98
C LEU A 222 8.05 5.51 -15.26
N SER A 223 8.72 5.80 -16.37
CA SER A 223 10.05 5.27 -16.62
C SER A 223 11.08 5.90 -15.66
N THR A 224 12.28 5.33 -15.57
CA THR A 224 13.40 5.94 -14.83
C THR A 224 13.88 7.27 -15.41
N THR A 225 13.39 7.66 -16.58
CA THR A 225 13.59 8.98 -17.20
C THR A 225 12.37 9.89 -17.01
N TYR A 226 11.44 9.51 -16.13
CA TYR A 226 10.20 10.24 -15.78
C TYR A 226 9.20 10.39 -16.94
N GLU A 227 9.29 9.51 -17.94
CA GLU A 227 8.30 9.46 -19.02
C GLU A 227 7.10 8.64 -18.55
N TRP A 228 5.89 9.17 -18.78
CA TRP A 228 4.66 8.48 -18.42
C TRP A 228 4.46 7.20 -19.23
N ILE A 229 4.24 6.10 -18.54
CA ILE A 229 3.98 4.78 -19.12
C ILE A 229 2.49 4.47 -19.11
N SER A 230 1.86 4.60 -17.92
CA SER A 230 0.43 4.32 -17.75
C SER A 230 -0.13 5.00 -16.51
N THR A 231 -1.45 5.12 -16.48
CA THR A 231 -2.26 5.36 -15.29
C THR A 231 -3.35 4.33 -15.26
N SER A 232 -3.53 3.65 -14.12
CA SER A 232 -4.54 2.63 -13.98
C SER A 232 -5.37 2.79 -12.70
N TRP A 233 -6.54 2.16 -12.69
CA TRP A 233 -7.44 2.07 -11.54
C TRP A 233 -8.49 0.98 -11.69
N ASP A 234 -8.95 0.47 -10.57
CA ASP A 234 -10.00 -0.54 -10.49
C ASP A 234 -11.34 -0.04 -11.05
N VAL A 235 -12.04 -0.91 -11.75
CA VAL A 235 -13.34 -0.67 -12.35
C VAL A 235 -14.36 -1.71 -11.89
N TYR A 236 -15.28 -1.31 -11.02
CA TYR A 236 -16.33 -2.20 -10.49
C TYR A 236 -17.47 -2.49 -11.48
N THR A 237 -17.58 -1.73 -12.56
CA THR A 237 -18.64 -1.90 -13.57
C THR A 237 -18.07 -1.65 -14.94
N LEU A 238 -18.04 -2.68 -15.77
CA LEU A 238 -17.57 -2.58 -17.15
C LEU A 238 -18.58 -1.86 -18.04
N PRO A 239 -18.12 -1.04 -19.00
CA PRO A 239 -18.99 -0.46 -20.03
C PRO A 239 -19.69 -1.54 -20.87
N ALA A 240 -20.87 -1.19 -21.40
CA ALA A 240 -21.67 -2.12 -22.21
C ALA A 240 -20.90 -2.74 -23.37
N LYS A 241 -20.11 -1.96 -24.11
CA LYS A 241 -19.30 -2.44 -25.24
C LYS A 241 -18.28 -3.50 -24.84
N VAL A 242 -17.65 -3.34 -23.66
CA VAL A 242 -16.68 -4.29 -23.13
C VAL A 242 -17.39 -5.58 -22.73
N THR A 243 -18.50 -5.47 -22.02
CA THR A 243 -19.33 -6.63 -21.64
C THR A 243 -19.87 -7.37 -22.86
N GLU A 244 -20.34 -6.66 -23.88
CA GLU A 244 -20.80 -7.22 -25.16
C GLU A 244 -19.69 -7.96 -25.90
N ALA A 245 -18.46 -7.41 -25.91
CA ALA A 245 -17.30 -8.04 -26.52
C ALA A 245 -16.93 -9.37 -25.85
N ILE A 246 -16.94 -9.42 -24.50
CA ILE A 246 -16.73 -10.65 -23.74
C ILE A 246 -17.79 -11.70 -24.12
N ASN A 247 -19.08 -11.32 -24.09
CA ASN A 247 -20.20 -12.20 -24.39
C ASN A 247 -20.21 -12.73 -25.83
N ALA A 248 -19.64 -11.95 -26.78
CA ALA A 248 -19.54 -12.32 -28.19
C ALA A 248 -18.29 -13.13 -28.53
N SER A 249 -17.37 -13.31 -27.58
CA SER A 249 -16.07 -13.96 -27.76
C SER A 249 -16.08 -15.42 -27.30
N GLN A 250 -14.90 -16.05 -27.38
CA GLN A 250 -14.66 -17.37 -26.79
C GLN A 250 -14.81 -17.40 -25.26
N TYR A 251 -14.90 -16.25 -24.62
CA TYR A 251 -15.04 -16.11 -23.16
C TYR A 251 -16.50 -15.92 -22.71
N SER A 252 -17.49 -16.15 -23.57
CA SER A 252 -18.92 -15.94 -23.27
C SER A 252 -19.51 -16.73 -22.09
N GLY A 253 -18.78 -17.71 -21.58
CA GLY A 253 -19.17 -18.49 -20.39
C GLY A 253 -18.35 -18.19 -19.15
N TYR A 254 -17.49 -17.19 -19.21
CA TYR A 254 -16.67 -16.76 -18.09
C TYR A 254 -17.38 -15.68 -17.27
N VAL A 255 -17.03 -15.60 -16.00
CA VAL A 255 -17.48 -14.53 -15.09
C VAL A 255 -16.34 -13.54 -14.95
N VAL A 256 -16.66 -12.26 -14.91
CA VAL A 256 -15.68 -11.21 -14.58
C VAL A 256 -15.35 -11.34 -13.10
N ASP A 257 -14.09 -11.56 -12.79
CA ASP A 257 -13.56 -11.60 -11.43
C ASP A 257 -13.03 -10.24 -11.02
N ASP A 258 -12.18 -9.63 -11.86
CA ASP A 258 -11.64 -8.30 -11.66
C ASP A 258 -11.54 -7.52 -12.98
N ALA A 259 -11.50 -6.19 -12.88
CA ALA A 259 -11.30 -5.33 -14.02
C ALA A 259 -10.57 -4.04 -13.63
N GLU A 260 -9.59 -3.69 -14.43
CA GLU A 260 -8.78 -2.50 -14.29
C GLU A 260 -8.78 -1.69 -15.59
N TYR A 261 -8.86 -0.38 -15.51
CA TYR A 261 -8.76 0.49 -16.66
C TYR A 261 -7.38 1.11 -16.76
N PHE A 262 -6.82 1.10 -17.95
CA PHE A 262 -5.51 1.64 -18.27
C PHE A 262 -5.60 2.79 -19.26
N GLU A 263 -5.00 3.91 -18.90
CA GLU A 263 -4.64 4.98 -19.83
C GLU A 263 -3.16 4.82 -20.20
N THR A 264 -2.83 4.85 -21.49
CA THR A 264 -1.45 4.74 -21.97
C THR A 264 -1.20 5.67 -23.17
N PRO A 265 0.07 5.99 -23.50
CA PRO A 265 0.39 6.80 -24.68
C PRO A 265 -0.08 6.21 -26.02
N THR A 266 -0.34 4.90 -26.07
CA THR A 266 -0.73 4.18 -27.28
C THR A 266 -2.21 3.88 -27.39
N GLY A 267 -2.99 4.24 -26.37
CA GLY A 267 -4.44 4.02 -26.31
C GLY A 267 -4.87 3.40 -25.01
N ASN A 268 -6.15 3.52 -24.71
CA ASN A 268 -6.73 3.07 -23.45
C ASN A 268 -7.39 1.71 -23.62
N TYR A 269 -7.40 0.92 -22.53
CA TYR A 269 -8.02 -0.40 -22.53
C TYR A 269 -8.44 -0.81 -21.12
N TYR A 270 -9.32 -1.79 -21.06
CA TYR A 270 -9.65 -2.53 -19.84
C TYR A 270 -8.85 -3.82 -19.83
N LEU A 271 -8.17 -4.10 -18.71
CA LEU A 271 -7.63 -5.41 -18.40
C LEU A 271 -8.66 -6.12 -17.54
N VAL A 272 -9.28 -7.16 -18.11
CA VAL A 272 -10.37 -7.89 -17.46
C VAL A 272 -9.91 -9.28 -17.08
N GLU A 273 -10.00 -9.62 -15.82
CA GLU A 273 -9.78 -10.98 -15.33
C GLU A 273 -11.09 -11.76 -15.41
N LEU A 274 -11.03 -12.89 -16.11
CA LEU A 274 -12.18 -13.72 -16.39
C LEU A 274 -11.96 -15.12 -15.83
N GLU A 275 -12.95 -15.62 -15.09
CA GLU A 275 -12.90 -16.92 -14.45
C GLU A 275 -13.98 -17.87 -14.98
N GLN A 276 -13.60 -19.15 -15.22
CA GLN A 276 -14.52 -20.24 -15.46
C GLN A 276 -14.04 -21.51 -14.74
N GLY A 277 -14.62 -21.80 -13.59
CA GLY A 277 -14.26 -22.92 -12.75
C GLY A 277 -12.86 -22.73 -12.12
N LYS A 278 -11.83 -23.40 -12.66
CA LYS A 278 -10.44 -23.24 -12.24
C LYS A 278 -9.58 -22.53 -13.28
N ASN A 279 -10.18 -22.13 -14.38
CA ASN A 279 -9.46 -21.43 -15.44
C ASN A 279 -9.60 -19.92 -15.24
N GLU A 280 -8.50 -19.25 -15.24
CA GLU A 280 -8.36 -17.80 -15.18
C GLU A 280 -7.69 -17.31 -16.44
N VAL A 281 -8.18 -16.20 -17.00
CA VAL A 281 -7.56 -15.54 -18.15
C VAL A 281 -7.66 -14.03 -17.98
N LYS A 282 -6.59 -13.33 -18.36
CA LYS A 282 -6.58 -11.86 -18.44
C LYS A 282 -6.74 -11.44 -19.89
N VAL A 283 -7.69 -10.57 -20.16
CA VAL A 283 -8.05 -10.13 -21.52
C VAL A 283 -7.99 -8.62 -21.59
N LYS A 284 -7.25 -8.09 -22.57
CA LYS A 284 -7.25 -6.67 -22.88
C LYS A 284 -8.35 -6.34 -23.86
N ILE A 285 -9.18 -5.34 -23.51
CA ILE A 285 -10.32 -4.93 -24.32
C ILE A 285 -10.33 -3.40 -24.41
N THR A 286 -10.32 -2.86 -25.63
CA THR A 286 -10.40 -1.42 -25.85
C THR A 286 -11.76 -0.86 -25.44
N GLU A 287 -11.88 0.46 -25.27
CA GLU A 287 -13.14 1.13 -24.97
C GLU A 287 -14.24 0.88 -26.02
N ASP A 288 -13.81 0.57 -27.27
CA ASP A 288 -14.70 0.22 -28.37
C ASP A 288 -15.15 -1.24 -28.38
N GLY A 289 -14.66 -2.08 -27.45
CA GLY A 289 -14.98 -3.50 -27.35
C GLY A 289 -14.11 -4.40 -28.25
N GLN A 290 -12.96 -3.94 -28.70
CA GLN A 290 -12.03 -4.80 -29.45
C GLN A 290 -11.13 -5.54 -28.47
N ILE A 291 -11.11 -6.85 -28.55
CA ILE A 291 -10.16 -7.71 -27.82
C ILE A 291 -8.80 -7.64 -28.53
N ILE A 292 -7.72 -7.34 -27.80
CA ILE A 292 -6.37 -7.11 -28.33
C ILE A 292 -5.32 -7.98 -27.60
#